data_74bf16807656ec5e229f480c1ba3b7e5
#
_entry.id   74bf16807656ec5e229f480c1ba3b7e5
#
_cell.length_a   1.000
_cell.length_b   1.000
_cell.length_c   1.000
_cell.angle_alpha   90.00
_cell.angle_beta   90.00
_cell.angle_gamma   90.00
#
_symmetry.space_group_name_H-M   'P 1'
#
loop_
_entity.id
_entity.type
_entity.pdbx_description
1 polymer ?
#
loop_
_entity_poly.entity_id
_entity_poly.type
_entity_poly.pdbx_seq_one_letter_code
_entity_poly.pdbx_strand_id
1 'polypeptide(L)'
;YENIASPLRISGADKATIEREVDRAAELLRLGPYLQRTPLNLSGGQQQRTALARAIVKKAGLVLLDEPLANLDAKLREELRAELPKIFSESGAIFVYATTEPSEALLLGGDTATLSEGRITQFGPTVDVFRDPVNLVTAQTFSDPPMNLLPMEKKQGNFIKQGVRDIPVPAALSHLADGPCTLGFRPHNLSPVAGVGTTPLSAEVMVTEITGIRPRRTHGSRPTDGGMRKHHGPH
;
A
#
# COMPACT_ATOMS: atom_id res chain seq x y z
N TYR A 1 -29.29 -3.64 11.60
CA TYR A 1 -29.46 -2.38 12.34
C TYR A 1 -28.92 -2.51 13.77
N GLU A 2 -29.51 -3.37 14.59
CA GLU A 2 -29.23 -3.46 16.04
C GLU A 2 -27.76 -3.71 16.38
N ASN A 3 -27.04 -4.47 15.56
CA ASN A 3 -25.62 -4.69 15.75
C ASN A 3 -24.81 -3.39 15.67
N ILE A 4 -25.16 -2.49 14.76
CA ILE A 4 -24.48 -1.18 14.60
C ILE A 4 -24.94 -0.24 15.71
N ALA A 5 -26.24 -0.23 16.07
CA ALA A 5 -26.80 0.64 17.10
C ALA A 5 -26.35 0.27 18.53
N SER A 6 -25.97 -0.99 18.77
CA SER A 6 -25.68 -1.51 20.12
C SER A 6 -24.65 -0.67 20.92
N PRO A 7 -23.50 -0.25 20.38
CA PRO A 7 -22.55 0.58 21.13
C PRO A 7 -23.16 1.92 21.59
N LEU A 8 -23.99 2.53 20.75
CA LEU A 8 -24.64 3.81 21.05
C LEU A 8 -25.74 3.65 22.12
N ARG A 9 -26.49 2.54 22.08
CA ARG A 9 -27.48 2.23 23.12
C ARG A 9 -26.80 2.03 24.47
N ILE A 10 -25.69 1.29 24.50
CA ILE A 10 -24.93 1.04 25.74
C ILE A 10 -24.38 2.34 26.30
N SER A 11 -23.96 3.29 25.47
CA SER A 11 -23.50 4.60 25.90
C SER A 11 -24.62 5.57 26.32
N GLY A 12 -25.88 5.17 26.20
CA GLY A 12 -27.02 5.99 26.59
C GLY A 12 -27.39 7.09 25.60
N ALA A 13 -26.99 6.96 24.34
CA ALA A 13 -27.36 7.92 23.30
C ALA A 13 -28.87 7.94 23.06
N ASP A 14 -29.41 9.14 22.77
CA ASP A 14 -30.83 9.30 22.43
C ASP A 14 -31.16 8.67 21.06
N LYS A 15 -32.46 8.39 20.85
CA LYS A 15 -32.95 7.71 19.66
C LYS A 15 -32.56 8.43 18.35
N ALA A 16 -32.67 9.75 18.31
CA ALA A 16 -32.36 10.54 17.11
C ALA A 16 -30.85 10.48 16.77
N THR A 17 -30.00 10.51 17.79
CA THR A 17 -28.56 10.34 17.60
C THR A 17 -28.22 8.93 17.09
N ILE A 18 -28.86 7.88 17.65
CA ILE A 18 -28.64 6.50 17.19
C ILE A 18 -29.03 6.36 15.72
N GLU A 19 -30.23 6.81 15.34
CA GLU A 19 -30.70 6.73 13.96
C GLU A 19 -29.73 7.45 13.01
N ARG A 20 -29.37 8.68 13.28
CA ARG A 20 -28.43 9.45 12.44
C ARG A 20 -27.07 8.78 12.26
N GLU A 21 -26.46 8.31 13.35
CA GLU A 21 -25.12 7.72 13.29
C GLU A 21 -25.14 6.33 12.61
N VAL A 22 -26.19 5.55 12.83
CA VAL A 22 -26.36 4.25 12.14
C VAL A 22 -26.57 4.46 10.65
N ASP A 23 -27.43 5.40 10.25
CA ASP A 23 -27.70 5.70 8.85
C ASP A 23 -26.43 6.21 8.14
N ARG A 24 -25.68 7.12 8.77
CA ARG A 24 -24.39 7.59 8.25
C ARG A 24 -23.38 6.44 8.04
N ALA A 25 -23.24 5.56 9.01
CA ALA A 25 -22.33 4.41 8.89
C ALA A 25 -22.81 3.39 7.87
N ALA A 26 -24.12 3.19 7.77
CA ALA A 26 -24.73 2.29 6.79
C ALA A 26 -24.58 2.79 5.36
N GLU A 27 -24.72 4.09 5.13
CA GLU A 27 -24.50 4.73 3.84
C GLU A 27 -23.03 4.59 3.41
N LEU A 28 -22.09 4.99 4.28
CA LEU A 28 -20.66 4.91 4.06
C LEU A 28 -20.21 3.49 3.67
N LEU A 29 -20.74 2.49 4.37
CA LEU A 29 -20.34 1.08 4.21
C LEU A 29 -21.29 0.29 3.30
N ARG A 30 -22.21 0.96 2.63
CA ARG A 30 -23.23 0.36 1.72
C ARG A 30 -23.97 -0.80 2.38
N LEU A 31 -24.38 -0.60 3.62
CA LEU A 31 -25.11 -1.58 4.43
C LEU A 31 -26.64 -1.40 4.39
N GLY A 32 -27.14 -0.29 3.81
CA GLY A 32 -28.57 0.04 3.78
C GLY A 32 -29.48 -1.14 3.45
N PRO A 33 -29.28 -1.88 2.33
CA PRO A 33 -30.10 -3.02 1.94
C PRO A 33 -30.05 -4.22 2.91
N TYR A 34 -29.09 -4.22 3.84
CA TYR A 34 -28.80 -5.36 4.72
C TYR A 34 -29.13 -5.08 6.19
N LEU A 35 -29.55 -3.86 6.54
CA LEU A 35 -29.80 -3.46 7.94
C LEU A 35 -30.80 -4.32 8.67
N GLN A 36 -31.75 -4.92 7.95
CA GLN A 36 -32.78 -5.80 8.54
C GLN A 36 -32.37 -7.28 8.59
N ARG A 37 -31.19 -7.65 8.06
CA ARG A 37 -30.73 -9.03 8.09
C ARG A 37 -30.02 -9.34 9.40
N THR A 38 -30.17 -10.59 9.85
CA THR A 38 -29.38 -11.10 10.98
C THR A 38 -27.93 -11.37 10.54
N PRO A 39 -26.94 -11.36 11.44
CA PRO A 39 -25.54 -11.63 11.09
C PRO A 39 -25.31 -12.93 10.34
N LEU A 40 -26.05 -13.99 10.68
CA LEU A 40 -25.95 -15.31 10.02
C LEU A 40 -26.38 -15.27 8.54
N ASN A 41 -27.18 -14.29 8.13
CA ASN A 41 -27.67 -14.09 6.78
C ASN A 41 -26.86 -13.04 6.00
N LEU A 42 -25.67 -12.66 6.50
CA LEU A 42 -24.74 -11.76 5.87
C LEU A 42 -23.54 -12.54 5.29
N SER A 43 -23.07 -12.13 4.11
CA SER A 43 -21.78 -12.62 3.59
C SER A 43 -20.61 -12.15 4.45
N GLY A 44 -19.44 -12.80 4.34
CA GLY A 44 -18.24 -12.43 5.10
C GLY A 44 -17.88 -10.95 4.97
N GLY A 45 -17.87 -10.40 3.76
CA GLY A 45 -17.64 -8.97 3.54
C GLY A 45 -18.73 -8.06 4.13
N GLN A 46 -19.99 -8.49 4.17
CA GLN A 46 -21.07 -7.74 4.84
C GLN A 46 -20.91 -7.76 6.36
N GLN A 47 -20.50 -8.91 6.93
CA GLN A 47 -20.20 -9.02 8.36
C GLN A 47 -19.02 -8.12 8.74
N GLN A 48 -17.96 -8.11 7.96
CA GLN A 48 -16.78 -7.25 8.19
C GLN A 48 -17.14 -5.76 8.13
N ARG A 49 -17.91 -5.34 7.12
CA ARG A 49 -18.45 -3.97 7.05
C ARG A 49 -19.33 -3.62 8.25
N THR A 50 -20.13 -4.55 8.74
CA THR A 50 -20.95 -4.35 9.94
C THR A 50 -20.07 -4.17 11.19
N ALA A 51 -18.98 -4.93 11.31
CA ALA A 51 -18.01 -4.77 12.39
C ALA A 51 -17.31 -3.41 12.33
N LEU A 52 -16.91 -2.97 11.13
CA LEU A 52 -16.32 -1.64 10.92
C LEU A 52 -17.32 -0.53 11.24
N ALA A 53 -18.60 -0.65 10.85
CA ALA A 53 -19.67 0.29 11.22
C ALA A 53 -19.77 0.45 12.75
N ARG A 54 -19.76 -0.68 13.47
CA ARG A 54 -19.80 -0.70 14.93
C ARG A 54 -18.61 0.04 15.57
N ALA A 55 -17.42 -0.13 15.01
CA ALA A 55 -16.22 0.56 15.49
C ALA A 55 -16.32 2.08 15.27
N ILE A 56 -16.80 2.52 14.11
CA ILE A 56 -16.97 3.92 13.75
C ILE A 56 -18.01 4.60 14.65
N VAL A 57 -19.20 4.03 14.81
CA VAL A 57 -20.28 4.67 15.59
C VAL A 57 -19.99 4.74 17.09
N LYS A 58 -19.11 3.85 17.60
CA LYS A 58 -18.74 3.81 19.02
C LYS A 58 -18.03 5.07 19.51
N LYS A 59 -17.36 5.80 18.62
CA LYS A 59 -16.59 7.02 18.95
C LYS A 59 -15.63 6.81 20.13
N ALA A 60 -14.96 5.64 20.15
CA ALA A 60 -13.96 5.31 21.16
C ALA A 60 -12.69 6.13 20.98
N GLY A 61 -12.00 6.49 22.07
CA GLY A 61 -10.72 7.21 22.00
C GLY A 61 -9.58 6.36 21.42
N LEU A 62 -9.71 5.02 21.42
CA LEU A 62 -8.79 4.07 20.77
C LEU A 62 -9.61 3.04 20.00
N VAL A 63 -9.25 2.83 18.75
CA VAL A 63 -9.88 1.86 17.84
C VAL A 63 -8.82 0.92 17.28
N LEU A 64 -9.05 -0.38 17.43
CA LEU A 64 -8.17 -1.43 16.88
C LEU A 64 -8.85 -2.04 15.66
N LEU A 65 -8.19 -2.03 14.53
CA LEU A 65 -8.66 -2.57 13.25
C LEU A 65 -7.66 -3.62 12.75
N ASP A 66 -8.13 -4.83 12.56
CA ASP A 66 -7.35 -5.95 12.05
C ASP A 66 -7.86 -6.32 10.65
N GLU A 67 -7.05 -6.05 9.64
CA GLU A 67 -7.35 -6.25 8.21
C GLU A 67 -8.79 -5.82 7.81
N PRO A 68 -9.23 -4.60 8.11
CA PRO A 68 -10.65 -4.22 8.00
C PRO A 68 -11.16 -4.19 6.55
N LEU A 69 -10.28 -4.22 5.56
CA LEU A 69 -10.65 -4.17 4.13
C LEU A 69 -10.37 -5.48 3.38
N ALA A 70 -9.82 -6.52 4.01
CA ALA A 70 -9.33 -7.73 3.33
C ALA A 70 -10.40 -8.48 2.52
N ASN A 71 -11.62 -8.63 3.06
CA ASN A 71 -12.69 -9.43 2.46
C ASN A 71 -13.72 -8.60 1.68
N LEU A 72 -13.31 -7.42 1.21
CA LEU A 72 -14.16 -6.54 0.42
C LEU A 72 -13.91 -6.73 -1.08
N ASP A 73 -14.93 -6.48 -1.89
CA ASP A 73 -14.76 -6.36 -3.33
C ASP A 73 -13.85 -5.17 -3.68
N ALA A 74 -13.14 -5.25 -4.81
CA ALA A 74 -12.12 -4.28 -5.19
C ALA A 74 -12.65 -2.83 -5.27
N LYS A 75 -13.86 -2.64 -5.80
CA LYS A 75 -14.45 -1.30 -5.94
C LYS A 75 -14.73 -0.67 -4.58
N LEU A 76 -15.35 -1.40 -3.68
CA LEU A 76 -15.66 -0.89 -2.35
C LEU A 76 -14.40 -0.70 -1.51
N ARG A 77 -13.40 -1.59 -1.67
CA ARG A 77 -12.09 -1.42 -1.01
C ARG A 77 -11.44 -0.09 -1.40
N GLU A 78 -11.40 0.24 -2.69
CA GLU A 78 -10.83 1.51 -3.15
C GLU A 78 -11.62 2.73 -2.66
N GLU A 79 -12.95 2.65 -2.64
CA GLU A 79 -13.78 3.72 -2.10
C GLU A 79 -13.51 3.94 -0.60
N LEU A 80 -13.47 2.86 0.20
CA LEU A 80 -13.19 2.96 1.64
C LEU A 80 -11.74 3.38 1.92
N ARG A 81 -10.77 2.95 1.13
CA ARG A 81 -9.39 3.44 1.22
C ARG A 81 -9.32 4.97 1.11
N ALA A 82 -10.09 5.56 0.21
CA ALA A 82 -10.13 7.01 0.04
C ALA A 82 -10.83 7.73 1.22
N GLU A 83 -11.83 7.11 1.84
CA GLU A 83 -12.65 7.73 2.90
C GLU A 83 -12.07 7.53 4.31
N LEU A 84 -11.37 6.41 4.58
CA LEU A 84 -10.87 6.11 5.92
C LEU A 84 -9.93 7.18 6.50
N PRO A 85 -8.97 7.76 5.76
CA PRO A 85 -8.12 8.82 6.30
C PRO A 85 -8.92 10.02 6.83
N LYS A 86 -9.99 10.39 6.12
CA LYS A 86 -10.89 11.47 6.52
C LYS A 86 -11.66 11.11 7.78
N ILE A 87 -12.24 9.91 7.83
CA ILE A 87 -12.97 9.41 9.00
C ILE A 87 -12.06 9.39 10.22
N PHE A 88 -10.82 8.92 10.07
CA PHE A 88 -9.85 8.86 11.16
C PHE A 88 -9.48 10.25 11.65
N SER A 89 -9.19 11.19 10.75
CA SER A 89 -8.85 12.56 11.13
C SER A 89 -10.00 13.31 11.80
N GLU A 90 -11.24 13.11 11.34
CA GLU A 90 -12.42 13.77 11.91
C GLU A 90 -12.86 13.18 13.26
N SER A 91 -12.51 11.93 13.55
CA SER A 91 -12.95 11.25 14.76
C SER A 91 -12.24 11.72 16.04
N GLY A 92 -11.01 12.23 15.92
CA GLY A 92 -10.13 12.57 17.03
C GLY A 92 -9.64 11.36 17.85
N ALA A 93 -9.89 10.14 17.38
CA ALA A 93 -9.46 8.90 18.02
C ALA A 93 -8.06 8.46 17.56
N ILE A 94 -7.41 7.64 18.37
CA ILE A 94 -6.20 6.92 17.98
C ILE A 94 -6.64 5.62 17.27
N PHE A 95 -6.13 5.40 16.06
CA PHE A 95 -6.36 4.16 15.31
C PHE A 95 -5.09 3.32 15.28
N VAL A 96 -5.23 2.05 15.65
CA VAL A 96 -4.22 1.02 15.39
C VAL A 96 -4.76 0.13 14.28
N TYR A 97 -4.13 0.17 13.13
CA TYR A 97 -4.58 -0.48 11.90
C TYR A 97 -3.57 -1.53 11.48
N ALA A 98 -3.91 -2.80 11.61
CA ALA A 98 -3.10 -3.90 11.10
C ALA A 98 -3.51 -4.23 9.67
N THR A 99 -2.53 -4.37 8.78
CA THR A 99 -2.75 -4.73 7.38
C THR A 99 -1.55 -5.48 6.81
N THR A 100 -1.79 -6.31 5.82
CA THR A 100 -0.77 -6.93 4.97
C THR A 100 -0.50 -6.14 3.69
N GLU A 101 -1.23 -5.04 3.47
CA GLU A 101 -1.14 -4.19 2.27
C GLU A 101 -0.31 -2.92 2.56
N PRO A 102 0.96 -2.83 2.11
CA PRO A 102 1.80 -1.64 2.36
C PRO A 102 1.21 -0.33 1.82
N SER A 103 0.44 -0.42 0.75
CA SER A 103 -0.25 0.72 0.14
C SER A 103 -1.28 1.36 1.07
N GLU A 104 -1.92 0.58 1.95
CA GLU A 104 -2.85 1.11 2.96
C GLU A 104 -2.12 1.94 4.01
N ALA A 105 -0.98 1.44 4.51
CA ALA A 105 -0.17 2.18 5.46
C ALA A 105 0.33 3.52 4.87
N LEU A 106 0.78 3.52 3.60
CA LEU A 106 1.19 4.75 2.91
C LEU A 106 0.05 5.74 2.74
N LEU A 107 -1.16 5.26 2.50
CA LEU A 107 -2.35 6.11 2.33
C LEU A 107 -2.82 6.71 3.65
N LEU A 108 -2.82 5.91 4.72
CA LEU A 108 -3.26 6.34 6.05
C LEU A 108 -2.26 7.28 6.71
N GLY A 109 -0.96 7.12 6.42
CA GLY A 109 0.10 7.93 7.04
C GLY A 109 0.32 7.60 8.50
N GLY A 110 0.73 8.62 9.29
CA GLY A 110 1.05 8.44 10.70
C GLY A 110 2.33 7.65 10.92
N ASP A 111 2.37 6.80 11.96
CA ASP A 111 3.49 5.93 12.27
C ASP A 111 3.21 4.48 11.84
N THR A 112 4.23 3.81 11.34
CA THR A 112 4.15 2.41 10.92
C THR A 112 5.12 1.53 11.71
N ALA A 113 4.62 0.39 12.20
CA ALA A 113 5.43 -0.70 12.70
C ALA A 113 5.43 -1.83 11.67
N THR A 114 6.59 -2.18 11.14
CA THR A 114 6.74 -3.40 10.32
C THR A 114 7.02 -4.59 11.23
N LEU A 115 6.32 -5.70 10.98
CA LEU A 115 6.41 -6.92 11.79
C LEU A 115 6.92 -8.09 10.95
N SER A 116 7.79 -8.90 11.53
CA SER A 116 8.20 -10.17 10.98
C SER A 116 8.44 -11.17 12.13
N GLU A 117 7.92 -12.37 11.99
CA GLU A 117 8.05 -13.45 13.00
C GLU A 117 7.68 -13.01 14.43
N GLY A 118 6.61 -12.20 14.55
CA GLY A 118 6.12 -11.70 15.84
C GLY A 118 6.96 -10.60 16.48
N ARG A 119 7.93 -10.02 15.74
CA ARG A 119 8.80 -8.94 16.23
C ARG A 119 8.64 -7.69 15.36
N ILE A 120 8.76 -6.52 15.99
CA ILE A 120 8.84 -5.25 15.25
C ILE A 120 10.24 -5.16 14.66
N THR A 121 10.31 -5.04 13.33
CA THR A 121 11.58 -4.89 12.58
C THR A 121 11.97 -3.44 12.40
N GLN A 122 10.99 -2.54 12.32
CA GLN A 122 11.18 -1.08 12.32
C GLN A 122 9.89 -0.40 12.77
N PHE A 123 10.04 0.76 13.45
CA PHE A 123 8.92 1.64 13.83
C PHE A 123 9.31 3.10 13.60
N GLY A 124 8.39 3.87 13.05
CA GLY A 124 8.56 5.30 12.85
C GLY A 124 7.55 5.89 11.85
N PRO A 125 7.72 7.16 11.47
CA PRO A 125 6.90 7.80 10.46
C PRO A 125 6.81 6.95 9.19
N THR A 126 5.62 6.74 8.68
CA THR A 126 5.36 5.83 7.55
C THR A 126 6.27 6.10 6.34
N VAL A 127 6.47 7.38 6.04
CA VAL A 127 7.32 7.80 4.90
C VAL A 127 8.78 7.40 5.12
N ASP A 128 9.29 7.52 6.35
CA ASP A 128 10.67 7.19 6.69
C ASP A 128 10.89 5.68 6.65
N VAL A 129 9.97 4.89 7.25
CA VAL A 129 10.01 3.42 7.18
C VAL A 129 10.00 2.93 5.73
N PHE A 130 9.22 3.59 4.86
CA PHE A 130 9.19 3.24 3.44
C PHE A 130 10.47 3.63 2.69
N ARG A 131 11.03 4.84 2.94
CA ARG A 131 12.19 5.37 2.21
C ARG A 131 13.50 4.79 2.69
N ASP A 132 13.65 4.66 4.00
CA ASP A 132 14.88 4.27 4.67
C ASP A 132 14.69 3.02 5.54
N PRO A 133 14.41 1.85 4.92
CA PRO A 133 14.27 0.60 5.65
C PRO A 133 15.60 0.19 6.29
N VAL A 134 15.58 -0.07 7.60
CA VAL A 134 16.78 -0.40 8.38
C VAL A 134 17.37 -1.77 8.05
N ASN A 135 16.61 -2.64 7.41
CA ASN A 135 17.05 -3.98 6.99
C ASN A 135 16.23 -4.50 5.80
N LEU A 136 16.70 -5.62 5.23
CA LEU A 136 16.07 -6.25 4.08
C LEU A 136 14.63 -6.72 4.37
N VAL A 137 14.37 -7.22 5.58
CA VAL A 137 13.05 -7.70 5.98
C VAL A 137 12.03 -6.56 5.92
N THR A 138 12.36 -5.42 6.54
CA THR A 138 11.51 -4.21 6.46
C THR A 138 11.31 -3.75 5.02
N ALA A 139 12.39 -3.72 4.23
CA ALA A 139 12.33 -3.30 2.83
C ALA A 139 11.38 -4.19 1.99
N GLN A 140 11.41 -5.50 2.22
CA GLN A 140 10.52 -6.46 1.54
C GLN A 140 9.08 -6.38 2.05
N THR A 141 8.90 -6.34 3.38
CA THR A 141 7.57 -6.25 4.02
C THR A 141 6.84 -4.99 3.55
N PHE A 142 7.57 -3.88 3.39
CA PHE A 142 7.00 -2.58 3.02
C PHE A 142 7.24 -2.24 1.54
N SER A 143 7.03 -3.23 0.65
CA SER A 143 7.19 -3.07 -0.81
C SER A 143 6.07 -3.75 -1.58
N ASP A 144 5.30 -2.94 -2.31
CA ASP A 144 4.28 -3.36 -3.26
C ASP A 144 4.44 -2.54 -4.57
N PRO A 145 4.67 -3.17 -5.73
CA PRO A 145 5.02 -4.57 -5.95
C PRO A 145 6.29 -5.02 -5.20
N PRO A 146 6.51 -6.36 -5.04
CA PRO A 146 7.66 -6.88 -4.34
C PRO A 146 8.99 -6.32 -4.85
N MET A 147 9.93 -6.08 -3.91
CA MET A 147 11.26 -5.58 -4.22
C MET A 147 12.06 -6.59 -5.04
N ASN A 148 12.75 -6.11 -6.07
CA ASN A 148 13.75 -6.91 -6.78
C ASN A 148 15.03 -7.01 -5.95
N LEU A 149 15.57 -8.22 -5.86
CA LEU A 149 16.80 -8.50 -5.13
C LEU A 149 17.82 -9.12 -6.07
N LEU A 150 19.00 -8.51 -6.16
CA LEU A 150 20.09 -8.97 -7.00
C LEU A 150 21.32 -9.26 -6.13
N PRO A 151 21.69 -10.55 -5.92
CA PRO A 151 22.94 -10.90 -5.25
C PRO A 151 24.13 -10.39 -6.07
N MET A 152 25.04 -9.68 -5.41
CA MET A 152 26.23 -9.04 -5.99
C MET A 152 27.43 -9.16 -5.03
N GLU A 153 28.57 -8.73 -5.47
CA GLU A 153 29.75 -8.54 -4.64
C GLU A 153 30.20 -7.07 -4.72
N LYS A 154 30.42 -6.42 -3.58
CA LYS A 154 31.08 -5.11 -3.55
C LYS A 154 32.57 -5.31 -3.59
N LYS A 155 33.26 -4.72 -4.56
CA LYS A 155 34.70 -4.81 -4.72
C LYS A 155 35.26 -3.54 -5.39
N GLN A 156 36.27 -2.95 -4.77
CA GLN A 156 36.99 -1.80 -5.32
C GLN A 156 36.08 -0.68 -5.83
N GLY A 157 35.06 -0.32 -5.07
CA GLY A 157 34.13 0.79 -5.41
C GLY A 157 33.08 0.46 -6.45
N ASN A 158 32.91 -0.82 -6.82
CA ASN A 158 31.85 -1.27 -7.71
C ASN A 158 31.04 -2.43 -7.09
N PHE A 159 29.78 -2.53 -7.46
CA PHE A 159 29.00 -3.76 -7.32
C PHE A 159 29.19 -4.58 -8.59
N ILE A 160 29.67 -5.80 -8.43
CA ILE A 160 30.00 -6.73 -9.53
C ILE A 160 29.16 -7.99 -9.48
N LYS A 161 28.78 -8.51 -10.64
CA LYS A 161 28.13 -9.80 -10.83
C LYS A 161 28.43 -10.33 -12.22
N GLN A 162 28.75 -11.61 -12.34
CA GLN A 162 29.01 -12.22 -13.64
C GLN A 162 27.82 -12.04 -14.60
N GLY A 163 28.10 -11.56 -15.81
CA GLY A 163 27.08 -11.28 -16.82
C GLY A 163 26.32 -9.96 -16.64
N VAL A 164 26.65 -9.17 -15.63
CA VAL A 164 26.09 -7.83 -15.39
C VAL A 164 27.21 -6.80 -15.47
N ARG A 165 26.96 -5.66 -16.09
CA ARG A 165 27.91 -4.55 -16.08
C ARG A 165 28.16 -4.08 -14.66
N ASP A 166 29.41 -3.73 -14.34
CA ASP A 166 29.79 -3.16 -13.07
C ASP A 166 29.00 -1.89 -12.76
N ILE A 167 28.43 -1.84 -11.55
CA ILE A 167 27.64 -0.71 -11.08
C ILE A 167 28.48 0.07 -10.09
N PRO A 168 28.80 1.33 -10.34
CA PRO A 168 29.55 2.16 -9.38
C PRO A 168 28.81 2.25 -8.04
N VAL A 169 29.53 2.08 -6.93
CA VAL A 169 28.99 2.23 -5.58
C VAL A 169 28.68 3.71 -5.34
N PRO A 170 27.42 4.08 -5.01
CA PRO A 170 27.08 5.44 -4.66
C PRO A 170 27.90 5.93 -3.46
N ALA A 171 28.23 7.24 -3.41
CA ALA A 171 29.01 7.82 -2.32
C ALA A 171 28.44 7.53 -0.92
N ALA A 172 27.11 7.53 -0.80
CA ALA A 172 26.41 7.19 0.45
C ALA A 172 26.68 5.75 0.95
N LEU A 173 27.04 4.83 0.05
CA LEU A 173 27.32 3.41 0.37
C LEU A 173 28.81 3.07 0.33
N SER A 174 29.69 4.07 0.13
CA SER A 174 31.14 3.86 0.06
C SER A 174 31.75 3.28 1.35
N HIS A 175 31.12 3.58 2.49
CA HIS A 175 31.52 3.10 3.82
C HIS A 175 31.31 1.60 4.04
N LEU A 176 30.51 0.93 3.22
CA LEU A 176 30.29 -0.53 3.34
C LEU A 176 31.57 -1.28 3.01
N ALA A 177 31.84 -2.35 3.75
CA ALA A 177 32.99 -3.24 3.49
C ALA A 177 32.83 -3.94 2.12
N ASP A 178 33.97 -4.29 1.51
CA ASP A 178 33.98 -5.16 0.33
C ASP A 178 33.54 -6.57 0.72
N GLY A 179 32.82 -7.26 -0.18
CA GLY A 179 32.29 -8.60 0.03
C GLY A 179 30.90 -8.83 -0.57
N PRO A 180 30.31 -10.00 -0.28
CA PRO A 180 28.98 -10.35 -0.77
C PRO A 180 27.92 -9.40 -0.23
N CYS A 181 27.03 -8.95 -1.11
CA CYS A 181 25.93 -8.05 -0.77
C CYS A 181 24.70 -8.35 -1.63
N THR A 182 23.56 -7.78 -1.27
CA THR A 182 22.33 -7.86 -2.07
C THR A 182 21.92 -6.45 -2.45
N LEU A 183 21.82 -6.18 -3.74
CA LEU A 183 21.26 -4.94 -4.26
C LEU A 183 19.74 -5.09 -4.33
N GLY A 184 19.03 -4.28 -3.53
CA GLY A 184 17.57 -4.20 -3.55
C GLY A 184 17.09 -2.95 -4.28
N PHE A 185 16.09 -3.09 -5.14
CA PHE A 185 15.43 -1.96 -5.81
C PHE A 185 13.96 -2.24 -6.07
N ARG A 186 13.15 -1.19 -5.94
CA ARG A 186 11.72 -1.30 -6.21
C ARG A 186 11.45 -1.29 -7.71
N PRO A 187 10.40 -1.96 -8.22
CA PRO A 187 10.06 -2.00 -9.64
C PRO A 187 9.96 -0.63 -10.31
N HIS A 188 9.42 0.37 -9.61
CA HIS A 188 9.30 1.74 -10.12
C HIS A 188 10.63 2.50 -10.24
N ASN A 189 11.74 1.95 -9.69
CA ASN A 189 13.08 2.49 -9.91
C ASN A 189 13.69 2.05 -11.24
N LEU A 190 13.06 1.11 -11.96
CA LEU A 190 13.46 0.73 -13.30
C LEU A 190 12.81 1.65 -14.33
N SER A 191 13.61 2.12 -15.28
CA SER A 191 13.13 2.90 -16.41
C SER A 191 13.69 2.34 -17.71
N PRO A 192 12.89 2.19 -18.79
CA PRO A 192 13.38 1.81 -20.10
C PRO A 192 14.16 2.95 -20.79
N VAL A 193 14.13 4.14 -20.21
CA VAL A 193 14.79 5.34 -20.74
C VAL A 193 15.87 5.79 -19.76
N ALA A 194 17.07 6.03 -20.26
CA ALA A 194 18.17 6.58 -19.47
C ALA A 194 17.81 7.98 -18.94
N GLY A 195 18.13 8.23 -17.68
CA GLY A 195 17.93 9.50 -17.00
C GLY A 195 19.18 9.96 -16.27
N VAL A 196 19.15 11.18 -15.74
CA VAL A 196 20.23 11.70 -14.90
C VAL A 196 20.31 10.85 -13.63
N GLY A 197 21.50 10.36 -13.29
CA GLY A 197 21.75 9.53 -12.10
C GLY A 197 21.31 8.07 -12.24
N THR A 198 20.94 7.62 -13.44
CA THR A 198 20.61 6.20 -13.68
C THR A 198 21.85 5.41 -14.10
N THR A 199 21.90 4.14 -13.67
CA THR A 199 22.91 3.17 -14.10
C THR A 199 22.28 2.20 -15.09
N PRO A 200 22.84 2.02 -16.30
CA PRO A 200 22.29 1.12 -17.30
C PRO A 200 22.49 -0.34 -16.89
N LEU A 201 21.44 -1.13 -16.99
CA LEU A 201 21.45 -2.58 -16.82
C LEU A 201 20.93 -3.24 -18.11
N SER A 202 21.61 -4.28 -18.57
CA SER A 202 21.08 -5.13 -19.63
C SER A 202 20.19 -6.21 -19.04
N ALA A 203 18.96 -6.32 -19.51
CA ALA A 203 18.00 -7.34 -19.08
C ALA A 203 17.22 -7.87 -20.26
N GLU A 204 16.81 -9.13 -20.17
CA GLU A 204 15.90 -9.77 -21.12
C GLU A 204 14.47 -9.72 -20.56
N VAL A 205 13.53 -9.27 -21.39
CA VAL A 205 12.11 -9.23 -21.00
C VAL A 205 11.53 -10.63 -21.18
N MET A 206 11.28 -11.34 -20.09
CA MET A 206 10.72 -12.69 -20.09
C MET A 206 9.18 -12.68 -20.19
N VAL A 207 8.54 -11.73 -19.51
CA VAL A 207 7.08 -11.59 -19.45
C VAL A 207 6.71 -10.11 -19.47
N THR A 208 5.64 -9.77 -20.17
CA THR A 208 5.06 -8.43 -20.16
C THR A 208 3.62 -8.50 -19.68
N GLU A 209 3.29 -7.73 -18.65
CA GLU A 209 1.93 -7.56 -18.16
C GLU A 209 1.42 -6.16 -18.49
N ILE A 210 0.19 -6.07 -19.00
CA ILE A 210 -0.47 -4.80 -19.30
C ILE A 210 -1.39 -4.47 -18.12
N THR A 211 -0.92 -3.62 -17.20
CA THR A 211 -1.66 -3.25 -15.98
C THR A 211 -2.72 -2.16 -16.19
N GLY A 212 -2.86 -1.64 -17.41
CA GLY A 212 -3.82 -0.56 -17.72
C GLY A 212 -3.50 0.81 -17.11
N ILE A 213 -2.41 0.94 -16.38
CA ILE A 213 -1.98 2.22 -15.80
C ILE A 213 -1.35 3.06 -16.92
N ARG A 214 -2.07 4.08 -17.40
CA ARG A 214 -1.46 5.11 -18.26
C ARG A 214 -0.48 5.92 -17.41
N PRO A 215 0.79 6.10 -17.83
CA PRO A 215 1.68 7.04 -17.17
C PRO A 215 1.03 8.44 -17.20
N ARG A 216 0.97 9.11 -16.06
CA ARG A 216 0.53 10.52 -16.00
C ARG A 216 1.44 11.32 -16.94
N ARG A 217 0.88 11.90 -18.00
CA ARG A 217 1.57 12.89 -18.79
C ARG A 217 1.82 14.11 -17.91
N THR A 218 3.06 14.33 -17.53
CA THR A 218 3.49 15.65 -17.08
C THR A 218 3.41 16.59 -18.28
N HIS A 219 2.65 17.66 -18.17
CA HIS A 219 2.60 18.71 -19.18
C HIS A 219 3.98 19.35 -19.36
N GLY A 220 4.52 19.25 -20.57
CA GLY A 220 5.71 20.01 -20.97
C GLY A 220 6.65 19.23 -21.90
N SER A 221 6.24 19.05 -23.16
CA SER A 221 7.00 19.12 -24.42
C SER A 221 6.32 18.31 -25.52
N ARG A 222 6.08 18.96 -26.64
CA ARG A 222 5.52 18.36 -27.86
C ARG A 222 6.54 17.32 -28.38
N PRO A 223 6.10 16.12 -28.80
CA PRO A 223 6.97 15.22 -29.57
C PRO A 223 7.09 15.76 -30.98
N THR A 224 8.33 15.95 -31.43
CA THR A 224 8.64 16.07 -32.85
C THR A 224 8.40 14.72 -33.52
N ASP A 225 7.69 14.76 -34.62
CA ASP A 225 7.37 13.67 -35.54
C ASP A 225 8.63 12.86 -35.89
N GLY A 226 8.65 11.58 -35.54
CA GLY A 226 9.67 10.62 -35.94
C GLY A 226 8.99 9.33 -36.39
N GLY A 227 8.88 9.15 -37.72
CA GLY A 227 8.11 8.16 -38.42
C GLY A 227 8.35 6.71 -37.98
N MET A 228 7.26 6.02 -37.67
CA MET A 228 7.19 4.57 -37.54
C MET A 228 7.25 3.92 -38.92
N ARG A 229 8.36 3.33 -39.27
CA ARG A 229 8.41 2.39 -40.42
C ARG A 229 7.80 1.04 -40.00
N LYS A 230 6.67 0.71 -40.60
CA LYS A 230 6.12 -0.64 -40.54
C LYS A 230 7.03 -1.58 -41.34
N HIS A 231 7.62 -2.58 -40.69
CA HIS A 231 8.16 -3.73 -41.38
C HIS A 231 7.04 -4.76 -41.54
N HIS A 232 6.58 -4.93 -42.81
CA HIS A 232 5.88 -6.12 -43.25
C HIS A 232 6.96 -7.16 -43.60
N GLY A 233 6.92 -8.32 -42.96
CA GLY A 233 7.63 -9.52 -43.39
C GLY A 233 6.64 -10.46 -44.06
N PRO A 234 7.07 -11.21 -45.12
CA PRO A 234 6.18 -12.05 -45.91
C PRO A 234 6.06 -13.47 -45.32
N HIS A 235 4.89 -14.04 -45.59
CA HIS A 235 4.39 -15.42 -45.51
C HIS A 235 3.97 -15.92 -44.13
#